data_61cafba29fe11450b2ea34c0a7d60c49
#
_entry.id   61cafba29fe11450b2ea34c0a7d60c49
#
_cell.length_a   1.000
_cell.length_b   1.000
_cell.length_c   1.000
_cell.angle_alpha   90.00
_cell.angle_beta   90.00
_cell.angle_gamma   90.00
#
_symmetry.space_group_name_H-M   'P 1'
#
loop_
_entity.id
_entity.type
_entity.pdbx_description
1 polymer ?
#
loop_
_entity_poly.entity_id
_entity_poly.type
_entity_poly.pdbx_seq_one_letter_code
_entity_poly.pdbx_strand_id
1 'polypeptide(L)'
;MEAWYRKGSIVAVSFNHTIIFADDKQESASFFTKLFALPEPVAWGPFLSAQLDHGVFVQFAEPGIEIQAQHYAFLVTEEEFDGIYQRIVDAGLPHWADPRMAYPGQYNTNHGGRGVYFRDPSGHNLEALTAPYA
;
A
#
# COMPACT_ATOMS: atom_id res chain seq x y z
N MET A 1 -11.91 -3.07 15.32
CA MET A 1 -12.93 -3.24 14.25
C MET A 1 -14.35 -3.19 14.75
N GLU A 2 -14.57 -3.55 15.99
CA GLU A 2 -15.93 -3.58 16.56
C GLU A 2 -16.61 -2.21 16.56
N ALA A 3 -15.84 -1.13 16.66
CA ALA A 3 -16.39 0.23 16.60
C ALA A 3 -17.12 0.53 15.27
N TRP A 4 -16.75 -0.15 14.20
CA TRP A 4 -17.27 0.09 12.86
C TRP A 4 -18.14 -1.05 12.36
N TYR A 5 -18.24 -2.13 13.11
CA TYR A 5 -19.00 -3.31 12.74
C TYR A 5 -20.08 -3.57 13.76
N ARG A 6 -21.31 -3.49 13.33
CA ARG A 6 -22.46 -3.78 14.18
C ARG A 6 -22.76 -5.27 14.13
N LYS A 7 -22.81 -5.91 15.32
CA LYS A 7 -23.12 -7.32 15.43
C LYS A 7 -24.47 -7.62 14.75
N GLY A 8 -24.50 -8.63 13.90
CA GLY A 8 -25.68 -9.03 13.17
C GLY A 8 -25.97 -8.22 11.91
N SER A 9 -25.15 -7.22 11.63
CA SER A 9 -25.27 -6.44 10.40
C SER A 9 -24.40 -7.02 9.29
N ILE A 10 -24.88 -6.93 8.04
CA ILE A 10 -24.11 -7.29 6.85
C ILE A 10 -23.67 -5.99 6.16
N VAL A 11 -22.39 -5.84 6.01
CA VAL A 11 -21.85 -4.73 5.22
C VAL A 11 -21.74 -5.21 3.77
N ALA A 12 -22.51 -4.57 2.89
CA ALA A 12 -22.60 -4.96 1.48
C ALA A 12 -21.78 -4.07 0.55
N VAL A 13 -21.18 -2.99 1.08
CA VAL A 13 -20.34 -2.10 0.29
C VAL A 13 -18.91 -2.63 0.30
N SER A 14 -18.33 -2.80 -0.89
CA SER A 14 -16.96 -3.27 -1.06
C SER A 14 -16.15 -2.21 -1.77
N PHE A 15 -14.88 -2.09 -1.42
CA PHE A 15 -13.96 -1.22 -2.13
C PHE A 15 -13.62 -1.85 -3.48
N ASN A 16 -13.74 -1.09 -4.58
CA ASN A 16 -13.46 -1.61 -5.91
C ASN A 16 -12.11 -1.14 -6.43
N HIS A 17 -11.89 0.15 -6.51
CA HIS A 17 -10.64 0.68 -7.04
C HIS A 17 -10.40 2.12 -6.60
N THR A 18 -9.15 2.55 -6.74
CA THR A 18 -8.78 3.95 -6.56
C THR A 18 -7.74 4.35 -7.60
N ILE A 19 -7.61 5.66 -7.81
CA ILE A 19 -6.56 6.22 -8.67
C ILE A 19 -5.47 6.75 -7.76
N ILE A 20 -4.23 6.37 -8.05
CA ILE A 20 -3.05 6.89 -7.36
C ILE A 20 -2.29 7.76 -8.35
N PHE A 21 -2.14 9.02 -8.03
CA PHE A 21 -1.42 9.97 -8.88
C PHE A 21 0.08 9.72 -8.82
N ALA A 22 0.74 9.81 -9.96
CA ALA A 22 2.15 9.57 -10.12
C ALA A 22 2.79 10.64 -11.00
N ASP A 23 4.03 10.99 -10.71
CA ASP A 23 4.83 11.81 -11.62
C ASP A 23 5.19 11.02 -12.87
N ASP A 24 5.50 9.74 -12.68
CA ASP A 24 5.77 8.77 -13.74
C ASP A 24 5.00 7.51 -13.38
N LYS A 25 3.89 7.26 -14.08
CA LYS A 25 3.02 6.13 -13.75
C LYS A 25 3.69 4.78 -13.96
N GLN A 26 4.59 4.66 -14.93
CA GLN A 26 5.32 3.42 -15.16
C GLN A 26 6.24 3.11 -13.99
N GLU A 27 6.96 4.10 -13.50
CA GLU A 27 7.86 3.94 -12.35
C GLU A 27 7.07 3.57 -11.10
N SER A 28 5.99 4.31 -10.82
CA SER A 28 5.17 4.07 -9.62
C SER A 28 4.47 2.73 -9.65
N ALA A 29 3.89 2.35 -10.79
CA ALA A 29 3.21 1.06 -10.92
C ALA A 29 4.20 -0.11 -10.81
N SER A 30 5.37 0.01 -11.44
CA SER A 30 6.40 -1.03 -11.36
C SER A 30 6.95 -1.17 -9.94
N PHE A 31 7.19 -0.06 -9.26
CA PHE A 31 7.61 -0.07 -7.87
C PHE A 31 6.58 -0.82 -7.01
N PHE A 32 5.32 -0.47 -7.17
CA PHE A 32 4.23 -1.03 -6.39
C PHE A 32 4.10 -2.54 -6.58
N THR A 33 4.03 -2.98 -7.83
CA THR A 33 3.83 -4.40 -8.12
C THR A 33 5.04 -5.24 -7.74
N LYS A 34 6.25 -4.72 -7.90
CA LYS A 34 7.45 -5.44 -7.49
C LYS A 34 7.55 -5.56 -5.97
N LEU A 35 7.26 -4.47 -5.25
CA LEU A 35 7.36 -4.47 -3.80
C LEU A 35 6.36 -5.42 -3.16
N PHE A 36 5.12 -5.42 -3.64
CA PHE A 36 4.05 -6.26 -3.10
C PHE A 36 3.98 -7.64 -3.77
N ALA A 37 4.89 -7.96 -4.70
CA ALA A 37 4.92 -9.21 -5.44
C ALA A 37 3.58 -9.50 -6.15
N LEU A 38 3.06 -8.49 -6.82
CA LEU A 38 1.80 -8.56 -7.57
C LEU A 38 2.09 -8.83 -9.05
N PRO A 39 1.08 -9.26 -9.82
CA PRO A 39 1.20 -9.33 -11.27
C PRO A 39 1.61 -7.99 -11.86
N GLU A 40 2.31 -8.03 -13.00
CA GLU A 40 2.73 -6.80 -13.67
C GLU A 40 1.53 -5.89 -13.97
N PRO A 41 1.71 -4.57 -13.90
CA PRO A 41 0.61 -3.66 -14.19
C PRO A 41 0.18 -3.76 -15.64
N VAL A 42 -1.12 -3.58 -15.87
CA VAL A 42 -1.74 -3.68 -17.19
C VAL A 42 -2.26 -2.31 -17.60
N ALA A 43 -1.98 -1.91 -18.83
CA ALA A 43 -2.50 -0.66 -19.36
C ALA A 43 -4.01 -0.75 -19.56
N TRP A 44 -4.73 0.26 -19.09
CA TRP A 44 -6.16 0.38 -19.25
C TRP A 44 -6.51 1.85 -19.46
N GLY A 45 -6.79 2.23 -20.71
CA GLY A 45 -6.94 3.64 -21.05
C GLY A 45 -5.68 4.42 -20.70
N PRO A 46 -5.81 5.57 -20.03
CA PRO A 46 -4.64 6.36 -19.62
C PRO A 46 -3.95 5.83 -18.36
N PHE A 47 -4.44 4.72 -17.79
CA PHE A 47 -3.97 4.20 -16.51
C PHE A 47 -3.06 2.99 -16.68
N LEU A 48 -2.21 2.76 -15.67
CA LEU A 48 -1.59 1.46 -15.43
C LEU A 48 -2.24 0.87 -14.18
N SER A 49 -2.87 -0.28 -14.34
CA SER A 49 -3.67 -0.91 -13.27
C SER A 49 -2.90 -2.06 -12.62
N ALA A 50 -2.88 -2.10 -11.31
CA ALA A 50 -2.31 -3.18 -10.52
C ALA A 50 -3.42 -3.90 -9.76
N GLN A 51 -3.44 -5.23 -9.86
CA GLN A 51 -4.47 -6.07 -9.28
C GLN A 51 -4.13 -6.41 -7.83
N LEU A 52 -5.07 -6.18 -6.93
CA LEU A 52 -5.01 -6.59 -5.53
C LEU A 52 -5.94 -7.79 -5.32
N ASP A 53 -6.06 -8.21 -4.05
CA ASP A 53 -6.94 -9.31 -3.66
C ASP A 53 -8.42 -8.90 -3.79
N HIS A 54 -9.30 -9.88 -3.89
CA HIS A 54 -10.76 -9.71 -3.95
C HIS A 54 -11.26 -8.82 -5.10
N GLY A 55 -10.54 -8.79 -6.22
CA GLY A 55 -10.95 -8.00 -7.38
C GLY A 55 -10.72 -6.50 -7.23
N VAL A 56 -10.13 -6.05 -6.14
CA VAL A 56 -9.77 -4.65 -5.95
C VAL A 56 -8.53 -4.34 -6.79
N PHE A 57 -8.47 -3.13 -7.33
CA PHE A 57 -7.29 -2.71 -8.08
C PHE A 57 -6.97 -1.23 -7.85
N VAL A 58 -5.73 -0.87 -8.13
CA VAL A 58 -5.29 0.53 -8.09
C VAL A 58 -4.83 0.93 -9.48
N GLN A 59 -5.15 2.17 -9.87
CA GLN A 59 -4.83 2.70 -11.19
C GLN A 59 -3.89 3.88 -11.03
N PHE A 60 -2.69 3.75 -11.60
CA PHE A 60 -1.71 4.82 -11.57
C PHE A 60 -1.94 5.76 -12.75
N ALA A 61 -2.03 7.06 -12.48
CA ALA A 61 -2.32 8.08 -13.47
C ALA A 61 -1.39 9.28 -13.30
N GLU A 62 -1.06 9.93 -14.42
CA GLU A 62 -0.29 11.17 -14.40
C GLU A 62 -1.27 12.34 -14.54
N PRO A 63 -1.51 13.10 -13.46
CA PRO A 63 -2.52 14.15 -13.49
C PRO A 63 -2.05 15.43 -14.18
N GLY A 64 -0.74 15.61 -14.40
CA GLY A 64 -0.18 16.81 -14.98
C GLY A 64 -0.23 18.02 -14.06
N ILE A 65 -0.45 17.80 -12.78
CA ILE A 65 -0.47 18.84 -11.74
C ILE A 65 0.39 18.39 -10.57
N GLU A 66 0.64 19.29 -9.63
CA GLU A 66 1.37 18.97 -8.41
C GLU A 66 0.60 17.89 -7.61
N ILE A 67 1.34 16.87 -7.18
CA ILE A 67 0.76 15.74 -6.46
C ILE A 67 0.84 16.02 -4.96
N GLN A 68 -0.31 15.90 -4.30
CA GLN A 68 -0.37 15.92 -2.84
C GLN A 68 -0.20 14.51 -2.32
N ALA A 69 0.71 14.33 -1.37
CA ALA A 69 0.95 13.03 -0.75
C ALA A 69 -0.30 12.51 -0.06
N GLN A 70 -0.63 11.26 -0.34
CA GLN A 70 -1.73 10.54 0.28
C GLN A 70 -1.17 9.39 1.12
N HIS A 71 -2.03 8.76 1.92
CA HIS A 71 -1.68 7.60 2.71
C HIS A 71 -2.50 6.40 2.25
N TYR A 72 -1.80 5.32 1.90
CA TYR A 72 -2.43 4.07 1.48
C TYR A 72 -1.88 2.92 2.33
N ALA A 73 -2.77 2.18 2.98
CA ALA A 73 -2.41 1.06 3.84
C ALA A 73 -2.95 -0.24 3.26
N PHE A 74 -2.11 -1.27 3.28
CA PHE A 74 -2.42 -2.57 2.69
C PHE A 74 -2.29 -3.67 3.73
N LEU A 75 -3.37 -4.43 3.92
CA LEU A 75 -3.36 -5.58 4.81
C LEU A 75 -2.74 -6.76 4.07
N VAL A 76 -1.72 -7.35 4.66
CA VAL A 76 -1.01 -8.48 4.08
C VAL A 76 -0.90 -9.60 5.11
N THR A 77 -0.57 -10.80 4.64
CA THR A 77 -0.27 -11.92 5.56
C THR A 77 1.11 -11.73 6.18
N GLU A 78 1.38 -12.47 7.25
CA GLU A 78 2.72 -12.46 7.87
C GLU A 78 3.79 -12.93 6.87
N GLU A 79 3.48 -13.93 6.07
CA GLU A 79 4.40 -14.43 5.06
C GLU A 79 4.68 -13.37 3.98
N GLU A 80 3.64 -12.70 3.51
CA GLU A 80 3.81 -11.61 2.55
C GLU A 80 4.62 -10.46 3.14
N PHE A 81 4.38 -10.14 4.40
CA PHE A 81 5.14 -9.10 5.10
C PHE A 81 6.64 -9.41 5.12
N ASP A 82 7.01 -10.66 5.38
CA ASP A 82 8.43 -11.06 5.37
C ASP A 82 9.07 -10.73 4.01
N GLY A 83 8.40 -11.06 2.92
CA GLY A 83 8.90 -10.76 1.58
C GLY A 83 8.95 -9.27 1.29
N ILE A 84 7.92 -8.54 1.67
CA ILE A 84 7.86 -7.07 1.50
C ILE A 84 9.01 -6.42 2.26
N TYR A 85 9.17 -6.77 3.53
CA TYR A 85 10.21 -6.18 4.35
C TYR A 85 11.60 -6.50 3.83
N GLN A 86 11.83 -7.73 3.37
CA GLN A 86 13.12 -8.10 2.77
C GLN A 86 13.41 -7.29 1.52
N ARG A 87 12.41 -7.06 0.66
CA ARG A 87 12.58 -6.22 -0.53
C ARG A 87 12.87 -4.76 -0.19
N ILE A 88 12.24 -4.24 0.86
CA ILE A 88 12.52 -2.89 1.37
C ILE A 88 13.99 -2.78 1.80
N VAL A 89 14.46 -3.74 2.58
CA VAL A 89 15.84 -3.74 3.09
C VAL A 89 16.85 -3.92 1.94
N ASP A 90 16.60 -4.88 1.05
CA ASP A 90 17.50 -5.15 -0.07
C ASP A 90 17.62 -3.97 -1.02
N ALA A 91 16.56 -3.20 -1.20
CA ALA A 91 16.58 -2.02 -2.04
C ALA A 91 17.15 -0.78 -1.33
N GLY A 92 17.48 -0.89 -0.06
CA GLY A 92 17.93 0.27 0.72
C GLY A 92 16.86 1.34 0.85
N LEU A 93 15.59 0.95 0.81
CA LEU A 93 14.47 1.88 0.83
C LEU A 93 14.28 2.46 2.22
N PRO A 94 14.22 3.79 2.38
CA PRO A 94 13.90 4.39 3.67
C PRO A 94 12.56 3.90 4.18
N HIS A 95 12.50 3.52 5.44
CA HIS A 95 11.28 3.00 6.06
C HIS A 95 11.30 3.26 7.56
N TRP A 96 10.13 3.19 8.17
CA TRP A 96 9.94 3.55 9.57
C TRP A 96 8.90 2.65 10.22
N ALA A 97 9.03 2.51 11.54
CA ALA A 97 8.03 1.81 12.34
C ALA A 97 6.76 2.64 12.55
N ASP A 98 6.81 3.95 12.30
CA ASP A 98 5.74 4.89 12.62
C ASP A 98 5.51 5.88 11.48
N PRO A 99 4.31 6.48 11.39
CA PRO A 99 3.98 7.41 10.30
C PRO A 99 4.68 8.75 10.41
N ARG A 100 5.24 9.09 11.58
CA ARG A 100 5.94 10.36 11.81
C ARG A 100 7.44 10.27 11.57
N MET A 101 7.92 9.11 11.11
CA MET A 101 9.34 8.88 10.81
C MET A 101 10.27 9.05 12.02
N ALA A 102 9.75 8.75 13.21
CA ALA A 102 10.52 8.84 14.44
C ALA A 102 11.43 7.63 14.67
N TYR A 103 11.06 6.48 14.09
CA TYR A 103 11.78 5.21 14.29
C TYR A 103 12.24 4.63 12.95
N PRO A 104 13.32 5.19 12.36
CA PRO A 104 13.79 4.74 11.05
C PRO A 104 14.43 3.35 11.09
N GLY A 105 14.34 2.64 9.99
CA GLY A 105 14.99 1.34 9.81
C GLY A 105 14.34 0.21 10.60
N GLN A 106 13.10 0.38 11.00
CA GLN A 106 12.38 -0.58 11.85
C GLN A 106 10.97 -0.80 11.35
N TYR A 107 10.35 -1.89 11.80
CA TYR A 107 8.90 -2.08 11.70
C TYR A 107 8.31 -2.11 13.12
N ASN A 108 7.00 -1.95 13.23
CA ASN A 108 6.31 -2.03 14.52
C ASN A 108 5.64 -3.40 14.69
N THR A 109 5.24 -3.67 15.94
CA THR A 109 4.52 -4.89 16.31
C THR A 109 3.16 -4.55 16.93
N ASN A 110 2.54 -3.50 16.45
CA ASN A 110 1.27 -3.01 16.98
C ASN A 110 0.12 -3.94 16.64
N HIS A 111 -0.95 -3.89 17.44
CA HIS A 111 -2.22 -4.58 17.20
C HIS A 111 -2.08 -6.11 17.08
N GLY A 112 -1.03 -6.69 17.67
CA GLY A 112 -0.80 -8.13 17.59
C GLY A 112 -0.22 -8.61 16.27
N GLY A 113 0.24 -7.71 15.42
CA GLY A 113 0.85 -8.03 14.13
C GLY A 113 2.12 -7.24 13.90
N ARG A 114 2.40 -6.92 12.64
CA ARG A 114 3.56 -6.10 12.25
C ARG A 114 3.11 -5.04 11.24
N GLY A 115 3.82 -3.93 11.21
CA GLY A 115 3.56 -2.86 10.26
C GLY A 115 4.82 -2.09 9.89
N VAL A 116 4.89 -1.59 8.67
CA VAL A 116 6.01 -0.77 8.21
C VAL A 116 5.50 0.35 7.32
N TYR A 117 6.11 1.52 7.44
CA TYR A 117 5.81 2.72 6.67
C TYR A 117 6.96 3.03 5.73
N PHE A 118 6.66 3.37 4.49
CA PHE A 118 7.65 3.73 3.48
C PHE A 118 6.98 4.63 2.44
N ARG A 119 7.74 5.11 1.45
CA ARG A 119 7.20 6.00 0.42
C ARG A 119 7.34 5.39 -0.95
N ASP A 120 6.37 5.75 -1.82
CA ASP A 120 6.48 5.40 -3.22
C ASP A 120 7.29 6.46 -3.99
N PRO A 121 7.62 6.24 -5.28
CA PRO A 121 8.42 7.20 -6.04
C PRO A 121 7.81 8.59 -6.20
N SER A 122 6.51 8.72 -6.06
CA SER A 122 5.82 10.02 -6.17
C SER A 122 5.57 10.69 -4.82
N GLY A 123 6.10 10.10 -3.74
CA GLY A 123 6.02 10.69 -2.40
C GLY A 123 4.80 10.32 -1.58
N HIS A 124 3.97 9.40 -2.05
CA HIS A 124 2.87 8.89 -1.22
C HIS A 124 3.39 8.06 -0.06
N ASN A 125 2.69 8.12 1.06
CA ASN A 125 3.03 7.36 2.26
C ASN A 125 2.31 6.02 2.20
N LEU A 126 3.07 4.94 2.15
CA LEU A 126 2.53 3.59 2.08
C LEU A 126 2.76 2.87 3.40
N GLU A 127 1.85 1.98 3.70
CA GLU A 127 1.91 1.15 4.90
C GLU A 127 1.53 -0.27 4.54
N ALA A 128 2.35 -1.23 4.99
CA ALA A 128 1.98 -2.65 4.94
C ALA A 128 1.81 -3.12 6.38
N LEU A 129 0.68 -3.76 6.68
CA LEU A 129 0.39 -4.23 8.03
C LEU A 129 -0.26 -5.61 7.98
N THR A 130 0.01 -6.41 9.03
CA THR A 130 -0.49 -7.80 9.10
C THR A 130 -1.73 -7.96 9.97
N ALA A 131 -2.04 -6.95 10.79
CA ALA A 131 -3.22 -6.96 11.63
C ALA A 131 -3.96 -5.63 11.48
N PRO A 132 -5.28 -5.63 11.31
CA PRO A 132 -6.04 -4.40 11.21
C PRO A 132 -6.00 -3.62 12.53
N TYR A 133 -6.20 -2.32 12.44
CA TYR A 133 -6.32 -1.49 13.62
C TYR A 133 -7.57 -1.89 14.40
N ALA A 134 -7.37 -2.27 15.62
CA ALA A 134 -8.41 -2.68 16.58
C ALA A 134 -9.64 -3.32 15.98
#